data_a1433598002b0cb7112cb1e12574f9dc
#
_entry.id   a1433598002b0cb7112cb1e12574f9dc
#
_cell.length_a   1.000
_cell.length_b   1.000
_cell.length_c   1.000
_cell.angle_alpha   90.00
_cell.angle_beta   90.00
_cell.angle_gamma   90.00
#
_symmetry.space_group_name_H-M   'P 1'
#
loop_
_entity.id
_entity.type
_entity.pdbx_description
1 polymer ?
#
loop_
_entity_poly.entity_id
_entity_poly.type
_entity_poly.pdbx_seq_one_letter_code
_entity_poly.pdbx_strand_id
1 'polypeptide(L)'
;MSTPSDHPLLRLALLLLVVSILPGCFFSRSRTNPELSPELASQIIPQQSTAADVTELLGAPNEVVQLGLRTAWRYEHTVEKQSAAFLVLLGLRGVDTQSDRVWVFFDADGNVTNIGTQFQASEAEYDVPIF
;
A
#
# COMPACT_ATOMS: atom_id res chain seq x y z
N MET A 1 -48.92 43.36 -6.37
CA MET A 1 -47.93 42.57 -7.11
C MET A 1 -46.56 43.00 -6.55
N SER A 2 -45.97 42.25 -5.65
CA SER A 2 -44.65 42.50 -5.11
C SER A 2 -43.62 41.99 -6.08
N THR A 3 -42.82 42.88 -6.65
CA THR A 3 -41.66 42.50 -7.45
C THR A 3 -40.67 41.69 -6.59
N PRO A 4 -40.20 40.56 -7.05
CA PRO A 4 -39.13 39.87 -6.32
C PRO A 4 -37.89 40.76 -6.30
N SER A 5 -37.51 41.20 -5.11
CA SER A 5 -36.27 41.96 -4.91
C SER A 5 -35.10 41.01 -5.31
N ASP A 6 -34.52 41.27 -6.48
CA ASP A 6 -33.33 40.63 -6.93
C ASP A 6 -32.15 41.05 -6.04
N HIS A 7 -31.87 40.23 -5.03
CA HIS A 7 -30.70 40.43 -4.18
C HIS A 7 -29.53 39.63 -4.77
N PRO A 8 -28.67 40.22 -5.60
CA PRO A 8 -27.56 39.52 -6.25
C PRO A 8 -26.59 38.93 -5.20
N LEU A 9 -26.46 39.60 -4.05
CA LEU A 9 -25.65 39.10 -2.93
C LEU A 9 -26.25 37.82 -2.30
N LEU A 10 -27.56 37.72 -2.20
CA LEU A 10 -28.25 36.54 -1.67
C LEU A 10 -28.07 35.36 -2.63
N ARG A 11 -28.17 35.58 -3.95
CA ARG A 11 -27.97 34.55 -4.97
C ARG A 11 -26.51 34.08 -4.99
N LEU A 12 -25.55 35.01 -4.84
CA LEU A 12 -24.13 34.66 -4.74
C LEU A 12 -23.83 33.85 -3.48
N ALA A 13 -24.41 34.23 -2.34
CA ALA A 13 -24.28 33.52 -1.07
C ALA A 13 -24.87 32.10 -1.16
N LEU A 14 -26.02 31.94 -1.82
CA LEU A 14 -26.65 30.65 -2.02
C LEU A 14 -25.83 29.75 -2.95
N LEU A 15 -25.24 30.32 -4.02
CA LEU A 15 -24.36 29.61 -4.93
C LEU A 15 -23.08 29.13 -4.22
N LEU A 16 -22.45 29.98 -3.40
CA LEU A 16 -21.29 29.63 -2.58
C LEU A 16 -21.63 28.53 -1.57
N LEU A 17 -22.81 28.60 -0.95
CA LEU A 17 -23.29 27.57 -0.03
C LEU A 17 -23.45 26.21 -0.74
N VAL A 18 -24.05 26.18 -1.94
CA VAL A 18 -24.21 24.95 -2.74
C VAL A 18 -22.89 24.36 -3.16
N VAL A 19 -21.89 25.18 -3.56
CA VAL A 19 -20.55 24.71 -3.91
C VAL A 19 -19.82 24.11 -2.69
N SER A 20 -20.10 24.61 -1.48
CA SER A 20 -19.49 24.10 -0.24
C SER A 20 -20.04 22.76 0.21
N ILE A 21 -21.17 22.31 -0.34
CA ILE A 21 -21.83 21.02 -0.01
C ILE A 21 -21.39 19.90 -0.96
N LEU A 22 -20.52 20.16 -1.95
CA LEU A 22 -20.06 19.15 -2.88
C LEU A 22 -19.27 18.06 -2.13
N PRO A 23 -19.64 16.78 -2.30
CA PRO A 23 -18.96 15.67 -1.66
C PRO A 23 -17.51 15.57 -2.20
N GLY A 24 -16.54 15.69 -1.31
CA GLY A 24 -15.14 15.45 -1.62
C GLY A 24 -14.81 13.97 -1.52
N CYS A 25 -14.38 13.35 -2.61
CA CYS A 25 -13.79 12.01 -2.59
C CYS A 25 -12.27 12.13 -2.59
N PHE A 26 -11.62 11.45 -1.68
CA PHE A 26 -10.17 11.37 -1.60
C PHE A 26 -9.71 9.94 -1.82
N PHE A 27 -8.78 9.75 -2.76
CA PHE A 27 -8.12 8.47 -3.01
C PHE A 27 -6.62 8.65 -2.77
N SER A 28 -6.05 7.78 -1.95
CA SER A 28 -4.62 7.74 -1.68
C SER A 28 -4.06 6.35 -1.85
N ARG A 29 -2.84 6.27 -2.37
CA ARG A 29 -2.05 5.04 -2.44
C ARG A 29 -0.70 5.29 -1.79
N SER A 30 -0.39 4.53 -0.77
CA SER A 30 0.92 4.50 -0.14
C SER A 30 1.64 3.21 -0.48
N ARG A 31 2.92 3.27 -0.77
CA ARG A 31 3.81 2.12 -0.98
C ARG A 31 4.97 2.24 -0.01
N THR A 32 5.28 1.14 0.64
CA THR A 32 6.41 1.05 1.56
C THR A 32 7.39 0.01 1.02
N ASN A 33 8.66 0.38 0.97
CA ASN A 33 9.77 -0.40 0.43
C ASN A 33 9.74 -0.62 -1.10
N PRO A 34 10.85 -1.09 -1.70
CA PRO A 34 10.92 -1.46 -3.11
C PRO A 34 9.92 -2.56 -3.47
N GLU A 35 9.45 -2.54 -4.69
CA GLU A 35 8.51 -3.55 -5.19
C GLU A 35 9.20 -4.91 -5.25
N LEU A 36 8.59 -5.90 -4.60
CA LEU A 36 8.98 -7.31 -4.72
C LEU A 36 8.20 -7.93 -5.87
N SER A 37 8.86 -8.69 -6.72
CA SER A 37 8.20 -9.40 -7.80
C SER A 37 8.55 -10.89 -7.80
N PRO A 38 7.64 -11.76 -8.30
CA PRO A 38 7.92 -13.17 -8.48
C PRO A 38 9.17 -13.42 -9.33
N GLU A 39 9.43 -12.55 -10.32
CA GLU A 39 10.57 -12.64 -11.22
C GLU A 39 11.90 -12.41 -10.48
N LEU A 40 11.94 -11.42 -9.57
CA LEU A 40 13.11 -11.19 -8.74
C LEU A 40 13.35 -12.33 -7.77
N ALA A 41 12.29 -12.82 -7.12
CA ALA A 41 12.38 -13.94 -6.19
C ALA A 41 12.84 -15.23 -6.89
N SER A 42 12.43 -15.47 -8.14
CA SER A 42 12.84 -16.65 -8.92
C SER A 42 14.31 -16.68 -9.30
N GLN A 43 15.02 -15.56 -9.25
CA GLN A 43 16.47 -15.49 -9.49
C GLN A 43 17.29 -15.98 -8.29
N ILE A 44 16.67 -16.08 -7.12
CA ILE A 44 17.33 -16.63 -5.93
C ILE A 44 17.19 -18.16 -5.97
N ILE A 45 18.29 -18.83 -6.22
CA ILE A 45 18.33 -20.28 -6.39
C ILE A 45 18.91 -20.91 -5.11
N PRO A 46 18.12 -21.72 -4.35
CA PRO A 46 18.63 -22.44 -3.20
C PRO A 46 19.86 -23.29 -3.56
N GLN A 47 20.80 -23.38 -2.64
CA GLN A 47 22.10 -24.07 -2.79
C GLN A 47 23.08 -23.48 -3.83
N GLN A 48 22.74 -22.35 -4.46
CA GLN A 48 23.59 -21.64 -5.43
C GLN A 48 23.78 -20.16 -5.09
N SER A 49 22.70 -19.49 -4.71
CA SER A 49 22.75 -18.07 -4.34
C SER A 49 23.32 -17.87 -2.93
N THR A 50 24.03 -16.78 -2.75
CA THR A 50 24.60 -16.35 -1.47
C THR A 50 23.85 -15.15 -0.90
N ALA A 51 24.14 -14.78 0.35
CA ALA A 51 23.60 -13.57 0.97
C ALA A 51 23.97 -12.29 0.20
N ALA A 52 25.16 -12.27 -0.45
CA ALA A 52 25.57 -11.15 -1.30
C ALA A 52 24.68 -11.04 -2.54
N ASP A 53 24.38 -12.15 -3.21
CA ASP A 53 23.50 -12.17 -4.39
C ASP A 53 22.10 -11.71 -4.03
N VAL A 54 21.57 -12.15 -2.88
CA VAL A 54 20.24 -11.74 -2.39
C VAL A 54 20.20 -10.24 -2.09
N THR A 55 21.27 -9.70 -1.48
CA THR A 55 21.38 -8.26 -1.21
C THR A 55 21.48 -7.43 -2.49
N GLU A 56 22.15 -7.94 -3.52
CA GLU A 56 22.21 -7.27 -4.83
C GLU A 56 20.86 -7.25 -5.53
N LEU A 57 20.09 -8.34 -5.43
CA LEU A 57 18.76 -8.45 -6.06
C LEU A 57 17.66 -7.71 -5.33
N LEU A 58 17.57 -7.86 -4.02
CA LEU A 58 16.45 -7.38 -3.21
C LEU A 58 16.81 -6.18 -2.31
N GLY A 59 18.09 -5.82 -2.24
CA GLY A 59 18.56 -4.77 -1.33
C GLY A 59 18.68 -5.26 0.12
N ALA A 60 18.59 -4.33 1.07
CA ALA A 60 18.64 -4.65 2.49
C ALA A 60 17.34 -5.28 2.96
N PRO A 61 17.38 -6.34 3.79
CA PRO A 61 16.17 -6.94 4.34
C PRO A 61 15.47 -6.01 5.35
N ASN A 62 14.16 -6.14 5.46
CA ASN A 62 13.36 -5.44 6.46
C ASN A 62 13.58 -5.99 7.87
N GLU A 63 13.85 -7.29 7.95
CA GLU A 63 14.08 -7.99 9.21
C GLU A 63 15.09 -9.11 9.03
N VAL A 64 15.95 -9.30 10.03
CA VAL A 64 16.90 -10.40 10.12
C VAL A 64 16.62 -11.18 11.37
N VAL A 65 16.33 -12.47 11.24
CA VAL A 65 16.06 -13.37 12.37
C VAL A 65 17.17 -14.40 12.46
N GLN A 66 17.81 -14.48 13.63
CA GLN A 66 18.81 -15.51 13.89
C GLN A 66 18.16 -16.80 14.39
N LEU A 67 18.43 -17.90 13.74
CA LEU A 67 17.88 -19.23 14.02
C LEU A 67 19.03 -20.21 14.38
N GLY A 68 19.63 -19.99 15.53
CA GLY A 68 20.87 -20.71 15.93
C GLY A 68 22.04 -20.34 15.02
N LEU A 69 22.57 -21.31 14.27
CA LEU A 69 23.63 -21.07 13.27
C LEU A 69 23.13 -20.62 11.90
N ARG A 70 21.80 -20.59 11.71
CA ARG A 70 21.13 -20.17 10.48
C ARG A 70 20.56 -18.78 10.62
N THR A 71 20.27 -18.13 9.51
CA THR A 71 19.67 -16.80 9.49
C THR A 71 18.49 -16.79 8.52
N ALA A 72 17.44 -16.08 8.85
CA ALA A 72 16.32 -15.82 7.95
C ALA A 72 16.17 -14.32 7.74
N TRP A 73 16.09 -13.90 6.48
CA TRP A 73 15.86 -12.51 6.08
C TRP A 73 14.46 -12.35 5.54
N ARG A 74 13.77 -11.34 6.04
CA ARG A 74 12.44 -10.98 5.55
C ARG A 74 12.51 -9.72 4.72
N TYR A 75 11.92 -9.81 3.55
CA TYR A 75 11.62 -8.69 2.67
C TYR A 75 10.11 -8.49 2.62
N GLU A 76 9.67 -7.25 2.68
CA GLU A 76 8.24 -6.92 2.66
C GLU A 76 8.01 -5.67 1.83
N HIS A 77 7.07 -5.76 0.88
CA HIS A 77 6.53 -4.65 0.14
C HIS A 77 5.05 -4.51 0.44
N THR A 78 4.62 -3.35 0.91
CA THR A 78 3.24 -3.11 1.29
C THR A 78 2.63 -2.04 0.39
N VAL A 79 1.46 -2.34 -0.16
CA VAL A 79 0.60 -1.38 -0.85
C VAL A 79 -0.63 -1.14 -0.01
N GLU A 80 -0.84 0.10 0.38
CA GLU A 80 -2.04 0.55 1.06
C GLU A 80 -2.80 1.49 0.15
N LYS A 81 -4.05 1.15 -0.14
CA LYS A 81 -4.98 1.99 -0.89
C LYS A 81 -6.08 2.47 0.05
N GLN A 82 -6.26 3.78 0.12
CA GLN A 82 -7.27 4.40 0.97
C GLN A 82 -8.26 5.15 0.12
N SER A 83 -9.55 5.00 0.45
CA SER A 83 -10.63 5.81 -0.10
C SER A 83 -11.35 6.51 1.04
N ALA A 84 -11.70 7.77 0.85
CA ALA A 84 -12.51 8.52 1.80
C ALA A 84 -13.53 9.35 1.04
N ALA A 85 -14.79 9.22 1.40
CA ALA A 85 -15.89 10.05 0.91
C ALA A 85 -16.45 10.88 2.07
N PHE A 86 -16.40 12.19 1.92
CA PHE A 86 -16.96 13.13 2.91
C PHE A 86 -18.25 13.70 2.39
N LEU A 87 -19.34 13.30 3.01
CA LEU A 87 -20.63 14.00 2.95
C LEU A 87 -20.75 14.87 4.21
N VAL A 88 -21.46 15.98 4.11
CA VAL A 88 -21.57 17.02 5.16
C VAL A 88 -21.91 16.49 6.56
N LEU A 89 -22.47 15.30 6.67
CA LEU A 89 -22.89 14.69 7.92
C LEU A 89 -22.28 13.31 8.21
N LEU A 90 -21.62 12.67 7.24
CA LEU A 90 -21.07 11.32 7.37
C LEU A 90 -19.71 11.22 6.67
N GLY A 91 -18.69 10.89 7.44
CA GLY A 91 -17.37 10.50 6.92
C GLY A 91 -17.29 8.98 6.79
N LEU A 92 -17.02 8.48 5.60
CA LEU A 92 -16.80 7.06 5.33
C LEU A 92 -15.37 6.86 4.82
N ARG A 93 -14.70 5.86 5.36
CA ARG A 93 -13.31 5.53 5.00
C ARG A 93 -13.17 4.03 4.77
N GLY A 94 -12.66 3.66 3.61
CA GLY A 94 -12.21 2.31 3.30
C GLY A 94 -10.68 2.26 3.23
N VAL A 95 -10.09 1.19 3.76
CA VAL A 95 -8.65 0.92 3.70
C VAL A 95 -8.46 -0.55 3.34
N ASP A 96 -7.75 -0.80 2.25
CA ASP A 96 -7.27 -2.14 1.91
C ASP A 96 -5.73 -2.14 1.91
N THR A 97 -5.16 -3.12 2.62
CA THR A 97 -3.71 -3.26 2.80
C THR A 97 -3.31 -4.67 2.40
N GLN A 98 -2.52 -4.79 1.35
CA GLN A 98 -1.95 -6.05 0.90
C GLN A 98 -0.42 -5.98 0.90
N SER A 99 0.21 -7.10 1.19
CA SER A 99 1.66 -7.17 1.34
C SER A 99 2.26 -8.32 0.56
N ASP A 100 3.32 -8.03 -0.17
CA ASP A 100 4.22 -9.04 -0.71
C ASP A 100 5.31 -9.33 0.30
N ARG A 101 5.60 -10.61 0.51
CA ARG A 101 6.63 -11.06 1.45
C ARG A 101 7.50 -12.12 0.81
N VAL A 102 8.80 -11.98 1.06
CA VAL A 102 9.82 -12.95 0.69
C VAL A 102 10.65 -13.26 1.92
N TRP A 103 10.76 -14.54 2.27
CA TRP A 103 11.64 -15.05 3.30
C TRP A 103 12.77 -15.84 2.66
N VAL A 104 14.02 -15.48 2.96
CA VAL A 104 15.21 -16.17 2.48
C VAL A 104 15.94 -16.74 3.68
N PHE A 105 16.19 -18.03 3.65
CA PHE A 105 16.88 -18.76 4.72
C PHE A 105 18.30 -19.09 4.30
N PHE A 106 19.23 -18.84 5.20
CA PHE A 106 20.65 -19.04 4.99
C PHE A 106 21.23 -20.05 5.97
N ASP A 107 22.25 -20.80 5.53
CA ASP A 107 23.10 -21.60 6.41
C ASP A 107 24.13 -20.74 7.16
N ALA A 108 25.01 -21.41 7.94
CA ALA A 108 26.06 -20.73 8.69
C ALA A 108 27.10 -20.05 7.81
N ASP A 109 27.26 -20.50 6.56
CA ASP A 109 28.25 -19.98 5.60
C ASP A 109 27.65 -18.86 4.72
N GLY A 110 26.36 -18.54 4.89
CA GLY A 110 25.65 -17.50 4.15
C GLY A 110 25.12 -17.93 2.78
N ASN A 111 24.99 -19.24 2.55
CA ASN A 111 24.36 -19.76 1.34
C ASN A 111 22.85 -19.88 1.55
N VAL A 112 22.07 -19.57 0.51
CA VAL A 112 20.62 -19.76 0.55
C VAL A 112 20.26 -21.23 0.63
N THR A 113 19.50 -21.61 1.64
CA THR A 113 19.00 -22.98 1.80
C THR A 113 17.57 -23.11 1.34
N ASN A 114 16.75 -22.08 1.57
CA ASN A 114 15.32 -22.09 1.24
C ASN A 114 14.81 -20.67 0.97
N ILE A 115 13.69 -20.60 0.24
CA ILE A 115 12.96 -19.35 0.00
C ILE A 115 11.46 -19.61 0.17
N GLY A 116 10.77 -18.69 0.84
CA GLY A 116 9.31 -18.67 0.96
C GLY A 116 8.77 -17.34 0.42
N THR A 117 7.73 -17.40 -0.39
CA THR A 117 7.17 -16.21 -1.04
C THR A 117 5.67 -16.12 -0.85
N GLN A 118 5.16 -14.89 -0.69
CA GLN A 118 3.74 -14.56 -0.71
C GLN A 118 3.59 -13.24 -1.45
N PHE A 119 2.81 -13.24 -2.53
CA PHE A 119 2.58 -12.07 -3.37
C PHE A 119 1.10 -11.74 -3.39
N GLN A 120 0.70 -10.65 -2.71
CA GLN A 120 -0.69 -10.17 -2.60
C GLN A 120 -0.81 -8.64 -2.78
N ALA A 121 0.30 -7.90 -2.88
CA ALA A 121 0.24 -6.44 -2.96
C ALA A 121 -0.47 -5.94 -4.24
N SER A 122 -0.45 -6.73 -5.32
CA SER A 122 -1.18 -6.43 -6.56
C SER A 122 -2.70 -6.62 -6.42
N GLU A 123 -3.16 -7.37 -5.42
CA GLU A 123 -4.58 -7.66 -5.16
C GLU A 123 -5.26 -6.57 -4.34
N ALA A 124 -4.49 -5.58 -3.82
CA ALA A 124 -5.05 -4.46 -3.09
C ALA A 124 -6.04 -3.67 -3.96
N GLU A 125 -7.25 -3.46 -3.46
CA GLU A 125 -8.32 -2.72 -4.12
C GLU A 125 -8.72 -1.48 -3.32
N TYR A 126 -9.41 -0.54 -3.97
CA TYR A 126 -10.04 0.57 -3.26
C TYR A 126 -11.33 0.07 -2.64
N ASP A 127 -11.36 -0.01 -1.31
CA ASP A 127 -12.59 -0.26 -0.57
C ASP A 127 -13.44 1.02 -0.59
N VAL A 128 -14.52 0.97 -1.36
CA VAL A 128 -15.50 2.07 -1.45
C VAL A 128 -16.67 1.69 -0.56
N PRO A 129 -16.89 2.42 0.53
CA PRO A 129 -18.04 2.16 1.39
C PRO A 129 -19.34 2.34 0.58
N ILE A 130 -20.09 1.26 0.41
CA ILE A 130 -21.36 1.23 -0.28
C ILE A 130 -22.45 1.56 0.73
N PHE A 131 -23.34 2.46 0.35
CA PHE A 131 -24.50 2.88 1.14
C PHE A 131 -25.61 1.84 1.09
#